data_fe504a8e64d7cde11bab2bafcd7ba3f5
#
_entry.id   fe504a8e64d7cde11bab2bafcd7ba3f5
#
_cell.length_a   1.000
_cell.length_b   1.000
_cell.length_c   1.000
_cell.angle_alpha   90.00
_cell.angle_beta   90.00
_cell.angle_gamma   90.00
#
_symmetry.space_group_name_H-M   'P 1'
#
loop_
_entity.id
_entity.type
_entity.pdbx_description
1 polymer ?
#
loop_
_entity_poly.entity_id
_entity_poly.type
_entity_poly.pdbx_seq_one_letter_code
_entity_poly.pdbx_strand_id
1 'polypeptide(L)'
;MCIRDSSDVISNFEPHCECEPMNSEDPLFILYTSGSTGKPKGVLHTTAGYLLSSGITHELVFNYKKDKVYWCTADVGWITGHTYIVYGPLMNCATSVIFEGVPTYPDYSRFWDIVDKYKVNIFYTAPTAIRALMAQGDEPVKKTDRGLSLIHI
;
A
#
# COMPACT_ATOMS: atom_id res chain seq x y z
N MET A 1 -16.95 18.16 -2.68
CA MET A 1 -16.09 17.43 -1.73
C MET A 1 -14.94 18.36 -1.37
N CYS A 2 -14.85 18.81 -0.12
CA CYS A 2 -13.73 19.65 0.29
C CYS A 2 -12.52 18.75 0.54
N ILE A 3 -11.56 18.78 -0.37
CA ILE A 3 -10.23 18.20 -0.14
C ILE A 3 -9.50 19.20 0.74
N ARG A 4 -9.26 18.86 2.00
CA ARG A 4 -8.37 19.64 2.86
C ARG A 4 -6.94 19.17 2.58
N ASP A 5 -6.06 20.14 2.39
CA ASP A 5 -4.63 19.83 2.34
C ASP A 5 -4.22 19.23 3.70
N SER A 6 -3.61 18.05 3.67
CA SER A 6 -3.15 17.38 4.87
C SER A 6 -2.12 18.19 5.64
N SER A 7 -1.31 18.97 4.95
CA SER A 7 -0.33 19.87 5.57
C SER A 7 -1.00 20.96 6.43
N ASP A 8 -2.10 21.52 5.94
CA ASP A 8 -2.86 22.55 6.67
C ASP A 8 -3.54 21.98 7.91
N VAL A 9 -3.92 20.70 7.86
CA VAL A 9 -4.60 20.05 8.98
C VAL A 9 -3.61 19.57 10.03
N ILE A 10 -2.51 18.91 9.61
CA ILE A 10 -1.52 18.32 10.51
C ILE A 10 -0.86 19.38 11.40
N SER A 11 -0.62 20.58 10.88
CA SER A 11 -0.01 21.69 11.65
C SER A 11 -0.80 22.12 12.89
N ASN A 12 -2.09 21.77 12.95
CA ASN A 12 -2.98 22.13 14.07
C ASN A 12 -3.07 21.06 15.16
N PHE A 13 -2.36 19.94 15.02
CA PHE A 13 -2.39 18.85 15.99
C PHE A 13 -1.03 18.69 16.69
N GLU A 14 -1.12 18.29 17.95
CA GLU A 14 0.08 17.91 18.71
C GLU A 14 0.75 16.70 18.03
N PRO A 15 2.10 16.68 17.98
CA PRO A 15 2.84 15.61 17.30
C PRO A 15 2.91 14.29 18.12
N HIS A 16 2.07 14.15 19.12
CA HIS A 16 2.00 13.00 20.00
C HIS A 16 0.58 12.46 20.10
N CYS A 17 0.46 11.14 19.97
CA CYS A 17 -0.78 10.40 20.20
C CYS A 17 -0.43 9.10 20.93
N GLU A 18 -0.98 8.93 22.12
CA GLU A 18 -0.80 7.69 22.87
C GLU A 18 -1.52 6.53 22.18
N CYS A 19 -0.91 5.34 22.23
CA CYS A 19 -1.53 4.14 21.71
C CYS A 19 -2.66 3.69 22.64
N GLU A 20 -3.84 3.42 22.07
CA GLU A 20 -4.93 2.81 22.82
C GLU A 20 -4.64 1.32 23.06
N PRO A 21 -4.65 0.85 24.33
CA PRO A 21 -4.52 -0.57 24.62
C PRO A 21 -5.73 -1.36 24.11
N MET A 22 -5.48 -2.35 23.27
CA MET A 22 -6.51 -3.20 22.68
C MET A 22 -6.31 -4.66 23.06
N ASN A 23 -7.42 -5.37 23.28
CA ASN A 23 -7.36 -6.83 23.41
C ASN A 23 -7.25 -7.48 22.03
N SER A 24 -6.71 -8.71 22.01
CA SER A 24 -6.51 -9.46 20.75
C SER A 24 -7.78 -9.62 19.91
N GLU A 25 -8.90 -9.83 20.58
CA GLU A 25 -10.19 -10.08 19.94
C GLU A 25 -11.04 -8.82 19.75
N ASP A 26 -10.54 -7.65 20.16
CA ASP A 26 -11.28 -6.41 19.94
C ASP A 26 -11.45 -6.15 18.44
N PRO A 27 -12.64 -5.69 18.03
CA PRO A 27 -12.92 -5.35 16.65
C PRO A 27 -11.97 -4.28 16.12
N LEU A 28 -11.31 -4.54 14.98
CA LEU A 28 -10.46 -3.58 14.31
C LEU A 28 -11.25 -2.79 13.25
N PHE A 29 -11.88 -3.51 12.35
CA PHE A 29 -12.78 -2.94 11.33
C PHE A 29 -13.69 -4.00 10.70
N ILE A 30 -14.71 -3.55 9.98
CA ILE A 30 -15.60 -4.40 9.19
C ILE A 30 -15.48 -4.02 7.72
N LEU A 31 -15.18 -4.99 6.86
CA LEU A 31 -15.21 -4.82 5.41
C LEU A 31 -16.35 -5.66 4.81
N TYR A 32 -17.08 -5.02 3.89
CA TYR A 32 -18.13 -5.68 3.17
C TYR A 32 -17.65 -6.24 1.84
N THR A 33 -17.98 -7.51 1.59
CA THR A 33 -17.77 -8.14 0.28
C THR A 33 -19.08 -8.14 -0.50
N SER A 34 -18.99 -8.13 -1.84
CA SER A 34 -20.18 -8.17 -2.71
C SER A 34 -21.04 -9.43 -2.53
N GLY A 35 -20.47 -10.48 -1.94
CA GLY A 35 -21.15 -11.76 -1.68
C GLY A 35 -21.62 -12.47 -2.96
N SER A 36 -21.48 -13.79 -3.02
CA SER A 36 -21.96 -14.60 -4.14
C SER A 36 -23.50 -14.63 -4.25
N THR A 37 -24.21 -14.21 -3.20
CA THR A 37 -25.68 -14.25 -3.10
C THR A 37 -26.34 -12.90 -3.34
N GLY A 38 -25.60 -11.91 -3.83
CA GLY A 38 -26.11 -10.56 -4.13
C GLY A 38 -26.30 -9.63 -2.92
N LYS A 39 -26.27 -10.15 -1.69
CA LYS A 39 -26.29 -9.31 -0.48
C LYS A 39 -24.86 -9.12 0.06
N PRO A 40 -24.44 -7.88 0.33
CA PRO A 40 -23.14 -7.64 0.94
C PRO A 40 -22.99 -8.37 2.27
N LYS A 41 -21.83 -8.97 2.49
CA LYS A 41 -21.50 -9.65 3.76
C LYS A 41 -20.38 -8.88 4.44
N GLY A 42 -20.61 -8.45 5.68
CA GLY A 42 -19.61 -7.82 6.52
C GLY A 42 -18.67 -8.87 7.11
N VAL A 43 -17.37 -8.70 6.91
CA VAL A 43 -16.32 -9.50 7.53
C VAL A 43 -15.71 -8.68 8.64
N LEU A 44 -15.84 -9.14 9.88
CA LEU A 44 -15.21 -8.54 11.04
C LEU A 44 -13.76 -9.02 11.14
N HIS A 45 -12.85 -8.08 11.20
CA HIS A 45 -11.45 -8.33 11.48
C HIS A 45 -11.11 -7.92 12.91
N THR A 46 -10.44 -8.81 13.66
CA THR A 46 -9.99 -8.54 15.02
C THR A 46 -8.58 -7.98 15.02
N THR A 47 -8.23 -7.24 16.09
CA THR A 47 -7.00 -6.48 16.19
C THR A 47 -5.75 -7.36 16.02
N ALA A 48 -5.55 -8.35 16.87
CA ALA A 48 -4.35 -9.19 16.80
C ALA A 48 -4.33 -10.10 15.57
N GLY A 49 -5.48 -10.72 15.23
CA GLY A 49 -5.56 -11.63 14.09
C GLY A 49 -5.18 -10.95 12.78
N TYR A 50 -5.71 -9.75 12.55
CA TYR A 50 -5.41 -9.01 11.33
C TYR A 50 -3.99 -8.46 11.30
N LEU A 51 -3.52 -7.87 12.41
CA LEU A 51 -2.16 -7.34 12.51
C LEU A 51 -1.11 -8.44 12.29
N LEU A 52 -1.26 -9.57 12.98
CA LEU A 52 -0.34 -10.70 12.86
C LEU A 52 -0.29 -11.24 11.41
N SER A 53 -1.45 -11.46 10.81
CA SER A 53 -1.55 -11.93 9.42
C SER A 53 -0.91 -10.94 8.44
N SER A 54 -1.20 -9.66 8.59
CA SER A 54 -0.66 -8.61 7.72
C SER A 54 0.86 -8.50 7.85
N GLY A 55 1.38 -8.52 9.08
CA GLY A 55 2.81 -8.42 9.34
C GLY A 55 3.59 -9.62 8.82
N ILE A 56 3.14 -10.84 9.12
CA ILE A 56 3.81 -12.08 8.68
C ILE A 56 3.77 -12.20 7.15
N THR A 57 2.62 -11.96 6.53
CA THR A 57 2.52 -12.06 5.06
C THR A 57 3.34 -10.99 4.37
N HIS A 58 3.39 -9.75 4.89
CA HIS A 58 4.27 -8.73 4.37
C HIS A 58 5.74 -9.13 4.45
N GLU A 59 6.20 -9.68 5.57
CA GLU A 59 7.59 -10.12 5.71
C GLU A 59 7.92 -11.31 4.78
N LEU A 60 7.11 -12.36 4.84
CA LEU A 60 7.43 -13.63 4.17
C LEU A 60 7.15 -13.59 2.66
N VAL A 61 5.99 -13.09 2.24
CA VAL A 61 5.60 -13.09 0.83
C VAL A 61 6.45 -12.13 0.01
N PHE A 62 6.70 -10.92 0.54
CA PHE A 62 7.54 -9.94 -0.15
C PHE A 62 9.03 -10.11 0.16
N ASN A 63 9.41 -11.07 1.00
CA ASN A 63 10.79 -11.24 1.47
C ASN A 63 11.38 -9.90 1.93
N TYR A 64 10.58 -9.15 2.69
CA TYR A 64 10.94 -7.83 3.15
C TYR A 64 12.16 -7.88 4.09
N LYS A 65 13.07 -6.93 3.93
CA LYS A 65 14.22 -6.70 4.83
C LYS A 65 14.25 -5.22 5.19
N LYS A 66 14.73 -4.89 6.39
CA LYS A 66 14.71 -3.52 6.96
C LYS A 66 15.44 -2.46 6.11
N ASP A 67 16.39 -2.86 5.28
CA ASP A 67 17.15 -2.00 4.39
C ASP A 67 16.47 -1.75 3.04
N LYS A 68 15.31 -2.36 2.82
CA LYS A 68 14.58 -2.27 1.55
C LYS A 68 13.50 -1.21 1.59
N VAL A 69 13.33 -0.53 0.46
CA VAL A 69 12.22 0.37 0.22
C VAL A 69 11.10 -0.41 -0.45
N TYR A 70 9.95 -0.40 0.18
CA TYR A 70 8.74 -1.08 -0.27
C TYR A 70 7.74 -0.07 -0.86
N TRP A 71 7.04 -0.45 -1.90
CA TRP A 71 5.96 0.35 -2.46
C TRP A 71 4.79 -0.52 -2.94
N CYS A 72 3.62 -0.27 -2.36
CA CYS A 72 2.35 -0.81 -2.80
C CYS A 72 1.51 0.29 -3.45
N THR A 73 0.98 0.04 -4.63
CA THR A 73 0.18 1.00 -5.40
C THR A 73 -1.33 0.76 -5.31
N ALA A 74 -1.76 -0.10 -4.39
CA ALA A 74 -3.18 -0.29 -4.13
C ALA A 74 -3.82 0.98 -3.57
N ASP A 75 -5.13 1.12 -3.72
CA ASP A 75 -5.90 2.15 -3.03
C ASP A 75 -6.06 1.75 -1.56
N VAL A 76 -5.83 2.71 -0.66
CA VAL A 76 -5.95 2.49 0.79
C VAL A 76 -7.38 2.14 1.23
N GLY A 77 -8.39 2.48 0.44
CA GLY A 77 -9.79 2.14 0.68
C GLY A 77 -10.14 0.66 0.44
N TRP A 78 -9.24 -0.12 -0.18
CA TRP A 78 -9.41 -1.55 -0.41
C TRP A 78 -8.65 -2.39 0.60
N ILE A 79 -9.07 -3.65 0.79
CA ILE A 79 -8.40 -4.58 1.73
C ILE A 79 -6.90 -4.72 1.44
N THR A 80 -6.50 -4.73 0.18
CA THR A 80 -5.08 -4.78 -0.20
C THR A 80 -4.32 -3.56 0.33
N GLY A 81 -4.91 -2.37 0.27
CA GLY A 81 -4.34 -1.16 0.83
C GLY A 81 -4.26 -1.22 2.36
N HIS A 82 -5.33 -1.65 3.03
CA HIS A 82 -5.30 -1.86 4.48
C HIS A 82 -4.14 -2.79 4.86
N THR A 83 -4.05 -3.96 4.21
CA THR A 83 -3.05 -4.97 4.54
C THR A 83 -1.63 -4.52 4.22
N TYR A 84 -1.40 -4.00 3.00
CA TYR A 84 -0.06 -3.84 2.43
C TYR A 84 0.38 -2.39 2.16
N ILE A 85 -0.42 -1.39 2.56
CA ILE A 85 0.04 0.00 2.68
C ILE A 85 0.14 0.39 4.15
N VAL A 86 -0.86 -0.01 4.96
CA VAL A 86 -0.97 0.42 6.35
C VAL A 86 -0.39 -0.64 7.30
N TYR A 87 -1.14 -1.72 7.56
CA TYR A 87 -0.85 -2.59 8.69
C TYR A 87 0.44 -3.42 8.54
N GLY A 88 0.63 -4.11 7.43
CA GLY A 88 1.81 -4.96 7.22
C GLY A 88 3.13 -4.18 7.24
N PRO A 89 3.28 -3.13 6.42
CA PRO A 89 4.49 -2.32 6.43
C PRO A 89 4.77 -1.64 7.77
N LEU A 90 3.77 -1.04 8.42
CA LEU A 90 3.97 -0.35 9.69
C LEU A 90 4.33 -1.33 10.81
N MET A 91 3.71 -2.51 10.87
CA MET A 91 4.05 -3.55 11.83
C MET A 91 5.50 -4.03 11.69
N ASN A 92 6.03 -4.05 10.47
CA ASN A 92 7.42 -4.44 10.19
C ASN A 92 8.40 -3.25 10.20
N CYS A 93 7.97 -2.07 10.64
CA CYS A 93 8.76 -0.84 10.60
C CYS A 93 9.39 -0.60 9.23
N ALA A 94 8.62 -0.85 8.16
CA ALA A 94 9.11 -0.77 6.80
C ALA A 94 9.23 0.67 6.31
N THR A 95 10.29 0.94 5.54
CA THR A 95 10.37 2.15 4.73
C THR A 95 9.46 1.96 3.52
N SER A 96 8.35 2.71 3.49
CA SER A 96 7.33 2.59 2.45
C SER A 96 7.14 3.89 1.69
N VAL A 97 6.92 3.78 0.39
CA VAL A 97 6.49 4.91 -0.43
C VAL A 97 4.96 5.03 -0.35
N ILE A 98 4.49 6.21 0.03
CA ILE A 98 3.08 6.58 -0.06
C ILE A 98 2.93 7.49 -1.27
N PHE A 99 2.04 7.12 -2.18
CA PHE A 99 1.86 7.80 -3.45
C PHE A 99 0.44 8.37 -3.57
N GLU A 100 0.38 9.68 -3.76
CA GLU A 100 -0.85 10.38 -4.08
C GLU A 100 -0.83 10.72 -5.57
N GLY A 101 -1.67 10.05 -6.35
CA GLY A 101 -1.75 10.27 -7.78
C GLY A 101 -2.23 9.04 -8.56
N VAL A 102 -2.13 9.13 -9.88
CA VAL A 102 -2.49 8.07 -10.80
C VAL A 102 -1.29 7.63 -11.65
N PRO A 103 -1.23 6.36 -12.07
CA PRO A 103 -0.05 5.80 -12.74
C PRO A 103 0.26 6.42 -14.11
N THR A 104 -0.69 7.14 -14.68
CA THR A 104 -0.63 7.66 -16.06
C THR A 104 -0.46 9.17 -16.13
N TYR A 105 -0.29 9.86 -15.02
CA TYR A 105 -0.12 11.31 -14.98
C TYR A 105 1.24 11.70 -14.38
N PRO A 106 2.01 12.60 -15.03
CA PRO A 106 1.73 13.30 -16.27
C PRO A 106 1.86 12.43 -17.51
N ASP A 107 2.53 11.29 -17.42
CA ASP A 107 2.71 10.30 -18.47
C ASP A 107 2.91 8.89 -17.90
N TYR A 108 3.09 7.91 -18.77
CA TYR A 108 3.20 6.49 -18.42
C TYR A 108 4.57 6.09 -17.81
N SER A 109 5.52 7.02 -17.70
CA SER A 109 6.77 6.78 -16.99
C SER A 109 6.64 6.96 -15.47
N ARG A 110 5.54 7.56 -15.01
CA ARG A 110 5.33 8.00 -13.63
C ARG A 110 5.74 6.97 -12.57
N PHE A 111 5.31 5.72 -12.72
CA PHE A 111 5.66 4.68 -11.74
C PHE A 111 7.16 4.37 -11.75
N TRP A 112 7.76 4.33 -12.91
CA TRP A 112 9.17 4.02 -13.07
C TRP A 112 10.06 5.16 -12.55
N ASP A 113 9.64 6.40 -12.74
CA ASP A 113 10.32 7.57 -12.19
C ASP A 113 10.31 7.56 -10.65
N ILE A 114 9.20 7.13 -10.05
CA ILE A 114 9.10 6.97 -8.59
C ILE A 114 10.00 5.83 -8.11
N VAL A 115 9.97 4.70 -8.80
CA VAL A 115 10.84 3.55 -8.48
C VAL A 115 12.31 3.96 -8.49
N ASP A 116 12.73 4.69 -9.51
CA ASP A 116 14.11 5.16 -9.64
C ASP A 116 14.43 6.23 -8.58
N LYS A 117 13.59 7.25 -8.44
CA LYS A 117 13.79 8.35 -7.49
C LYS A 117 13.96 7.88 -6.05
N TYR A 118 13.13 6.97 -5.61
CA TYR A 118 13.12 6.48 -4.22
C TYR A 118 13.85 5.16 -4.04
N LYS A 119 14.49 4.65 -5.10
CA LYS A 119 15.24 3.38 -5.09
C LYS A 119 14.42 2.24 -4.52
N VAL A 120 13.17 2.14 -4.99
CA VAL A 120 12.25 1.09 -4.57
C VAL A 120 12.82 -0.28 -4.89
N ASN A 121 12.86 -1.16 -3.89
CA ASN A 121 13.38 -2.52 -4.04
C ASN A 121 12.26 -3.54 -4.26
N ILE A 122 11.10 -3.30 -3.63
CA ILE A 122 9.95 -4.19 -3.70
C ILE A 122 8.76 -3.37 -4.19
N PHE A 123 8.24 -3.75 -5.35
CA PHE A 123 7.13 -3.07 -6.01
C PHE A 123 5.93 -4.01 -6.10
N TYR A 124 4.84 -3.68 -5.41
CA TYR A 124 3.59 -4.43 -5.42
C TYR A 124 2.48 -3.63 -6.08
N THR A 125 1.88 -4.19 -7.12
CA THR A 125 0.83 -3.52 -7.88
C THR A 125 -0.21 -4.50 -8.43
N ALA A 126 -1.32 -3.96 -8.93
CA ALA A 126 -2.38 -4.76 -9.53
C ALA A 126 -2.00 -5.21 -10.97
N PRO A 127 -2.39 -6.43 -11.37
CA PRO A 127 -2.17 -6.92 -12.73
C PRO A 127 -2.76 -5.99 -13.82
N THR A 128 -3.88 -5.35 -13.51
CA THR A 128 -4.53 -4.39 -14.42
C THR A 128 -3.68 -3.15 -14.66
N ALA A 129 -3.01 -2.64 -13.62
CA ALA A 129 -2.11 -1.49 -13.74
C ALA A 129 -0.89 -1.84 -14.61
N ILE A 130 -0.26 -2.98 -14.38
CA ILE A 130 0.87 -3.45 -15.21
C ILE A 130 0.46 -3.64 -16.66
N ARG A 131 -0.67 -4.28 -16.93
CA ARG A 131 -1.16 -4.46 -18.32
C ARG A 131 -1.41 -3.13 -19.02
N ALA A 132 -1.96 -2.14 -18.32
CA ALA A 132 -2.17 -0.81 -18.88
C ALA A 132 -0.84 -0.11 -19.23
N LEU A 133 0.18 -0.26 -18.38
CA LEU A 133 1.53 0.27 -18.63
C LEU A 133 2.20 -0.48 -19.80
N MET A 134 2.11 -1.81 -19.84
CA MET A 134 2.66 -2.62 -20.94
C MET A 134 2.08 -2.26 -22.30
N ALA A 135 0.80 -1.88 -22.37
CA ALA A 135 0.16 -1.45 -23.61
C ALA A 135 0.79 -0.20 -24.22
N GLN A 136 1.60 0.55 -23.45
CA GLN A 136 2.30 1.76 -23.92
C GLN A 136 3.73 1.46 -24.42
N GLY A 137 4.11 0.18 -24.46
CA GLY A 137 5.43 -0.25 -24.90
C GLY A 137 6.51 -0.11 -23.82
N ASP A 138 7.74 -0.44 -24.20
CA ASP A 138 8.86 -0.57 -23.26
C ASP A 138 9.65 0.73 -23.04
N GLU A 139 9.43 1.76 -23.85
CA GLU A 139 10.23 2.98 -23.81
C GLU A 139 10.15 3.72 -22.45
N PRO A 140 8.98 3.85 -21.80
CA PRO A 140 8.92 4.45 -20.47
C PRO A 140 9.75 3.69 -19.43
N VAL A 141 9.81 2.37 -19.59
CA VAL A 141 10.51 1.48 -18.66
C VAL A 141 12.03 1.53 -18.86
N LYS A 142 12.49 1.68 -20.10
CA LYS A 142 13.95 1.68 -20.43
C LYS A 142 14.68 2.94 -20.01
N LYS A 143 13.95 4.05 -19.78
CA LYS A 143 14.53 5.35 -19.43
C LYS A 143 15.00 5.47 -17.98
N THR A 144 14.61 4.55 -17.12
CA THR A 144 14.88 4.61 -15.68
C THR A 144 15.77 3.49 -15.21
N ASP A 145 16.61 3.76 -14.21
CA ASP A 145 17.39 2.74 -13.52
C ASP A 145 16.49 2.04 -12.46
N ARG A 146 16.31 0.77 -12.62
CA ARG A 146 15.43 -0.05 -11.79
C ARG A 146 16.23 -1.06 -11.00
N GLY A 147 16.81 -0.62 -9.89
CA GLY A 147 17.43 -1.51 -8.92
C GLY A 147 16.44 -2.39 -8.17
N LEU A 148 15.31 -2.77 -8.81
CA LEU A 148 14.28 -3.63 -8.23
C LEU A 148 14.84 -5.01 -7.98
N SER A 149 14.79 -5.43 -6.73
CA SER A 149 15.11 -6.80 -6.36
C SER A 149 13.92 -7.74 -6.58
N LEU A 150 12.70 -7.21 -6.58
CA LEU A 150 11.48 -8.00 -6.67
C LEU A 150 10.29 -7.17 -7.16
N ILE A 151 9.53 -7.72 -8.12
CA ILE A 151 8.22 -7.22 -8.53
C ILE A 151 7.19 -8.28 -8.17
N HIS A 152 6.19 -7.90 -7.37
CA HIS A 152 5.03 -8.73 -7.06
C HIS A 152 3.79 -8.21 -7.78
N ILE A 153 3.14 -9.11 -8.49
CA ILE A 153 1.90 -8.85 -9.23
C ILE A 153 0.77 -9.65 -8.60
#